data_e865a135113d6f9479f336dc493b7d77
#
_entry.id   e865a135113d6f9479f336dc493b7d77
#
_cell.length_a   1.000
_cell.length_b   1.000
_cell.length_c   1.000
_cell.angle_alpha   90.00
_cell.angle_beta   90.00
_cell.angle_gamma   90.00
#
_symmetry.space_group_name_H-M   'P 1'
#
loop_
_entity.id
_entity.type
_entity.pdbx_description
1 polymer ?
#
loop_
_entity_poly.entity_id
_entity_poly.type
_entity_poly.pdbx_seq_one_letter_code
_entity_poly.pdbx_strand_id
1 'polypeptide(L)'
;MFGWLIAKNVNAVPRTEGTIHKYQNYYLFTNFLNKFPEDRIEYTSEEMDCLFDGYIYDKSEVVAQSGQSCWKDACIHNFRNQIIPEEYRGAFCGYVMKHASGEIIAYTDHTGNKPAFYYCDKDRVLISSNLNYIAQVMKQEKIQASIDENAVKYLLTVGSMLDDSTIIRNVKRILPGHMVVIRDGIVENRQYYNMNHIETQEMSEEEAIERLDKAFRNAIRREFEKDIEYGYRHLVDLSGGMDSRMVCWVAHDMGYTDQVNFTYSKGGYLDHTIAEKVALHLKHSYLFMPLDDVKWLYDLDEIVEKNMGTALYNGITGGNRFLSLLNMSHFGIEHTGIGGDTIPSSSYTDESEAYGKPKFGKKMYSEMLKFDYNPAILDGYKNQEIFTVFTRIILGTTSSYIIRQNYVEASSPFLDVDFLNISLSLPFEYRKKHNIYLKWINTKYPEATEFGWEKWGGVKPKPSHIWLRRLVTLKRLAKMKTDHILGKEDADNMNPIEYWYAQDISLQNYYNGYFKKAMAESKITEQLKKDMEYMFQNGNATEKGMVLTVLAAEKQYCEVSKL
;
A
#
# COMPACT_ATOMS: atom_id res chain seq x y z
N MET A 1 3.88 17.08 4.06
CA MET A 1 4.39 15.70 4.34
C MET A 1 4.33 15.46 5.84
N PHE A 2 3.81 14.32 6.26
CA PHE A 2 3.70 13.94 7.66
C PHE A 2 4.66 12.81 8.01
N GLY A 3 4.97 12.67 9.29
CA GLY A 3 5.82 11.62 9.81
C GLY A 3 6.78 12.11 10.89
N TRP A 4 7.73 11.27 11.23
CA TRP A 4 8.74 11.54 12.24
C TRP A 4 10.13 11.13 11.75
N LEU A 5 11.18 11.67 12.36
CA LEU A 5 12.57 11.29 12.15
C LEU A 5 13.32 11.31 13.47
N ILE A 6 13.96 10.19 13.82
CA ILE A 6 15.03 10.17 14.81
C ILE A 6 16.37 10.17 14.09
N ALA A 7 17.27 11.05 14.51
CA ALA A 7 18.57 11.22 13.89
C ALA A 7 19.66 11.33 14.96
N LYS A 8 20.62 10.40 14.91
CA LYS A 8 21.74 10.29 15.85
C LYS A 8 23.04 10.71 15.16
N ASN A 9 23.85 11.54 15.87
CA ASN A 9 25.13 12.06 15.41
C ASN A 9 25.05 12.86 14.10
N VAL A 10 23.97 13.61 13.90
CA VAL A 10 23.79 14.56 12.81
C VAL A 10 23.22 15.87 13.34
N ASN A 11 23.47 16.97 12.64
CA ASN A 11 23.01 18.30 13.05
C ASN A 11 21.89 18.85 12.16
N ALA A 12 21.85 18.41 10.92
CA ALA A 12 20.84 18.84 9.95
C ALA A 12 19.45 18.31 10.34
N VAL A 13 18.43 19.13 10.12
CA VAL A 13 17.02 18.80 10.39
C VAL A 13 16.19 18.92 9.11
N PRO A 14 15.05 18.23 8.98
CA PRO A 14 14.15 18.39 7.84
C PRO A 14 13.74 19.86 7.62
N ARG A 15 13.69 20.28 6.34
CA ARG A 15 13.29 21.65 5.94
C ARG A 15 11.78 21.72 5.71
N THR A 16 11.01 21.40 6.74
CA THR A 16 9.55 21.46 6.73
C THR A 16 9.07 21.87 8.11
N GLU A 17 7.83 22.30 8.22
CA GLU A 17 7.22 22.59 9.52
C GLU A 17 7.19 21.32 10.38
N GLY A 18 7.47 21.48 11.68
CA GLY A 18 7.47 20.38 12.64
C GLY A 18 8.09 20.77 13.97
N THR A 19 8.02 19.86 14.93
CA THR A 19 8.58 20.01 16.27
C THR A 19 9.91 19.26 16.37
N ILE A 20 10.90 19.85 17.05
CA ILE A 20 12.21 19.25 17.26
C ILE A 20 12.45 19.12 18.76
N HIS A 21 12.66 17.89 19.21
CA HIS A 21 13.10 17.58 20.56
C HIS A 21 14.58 17.16 20.51
N LYS A 22 15.47 17.97 21.09
CA LYS A 22 16.93 17.73 21.07
C LYS A 22 17.40 17.08 22.35
N TYR A 23 18.26 16.09 22.19
CA TYR A 23 18.96 15.35 23.23
C TYR A 23 20.47 15.46 23.05
N GLN A 24 21.29 14.82 23.85
CA GLN A 24 22.75 14.99 23.80
C GLN A 24 23.38 14.68 22.43
N ASN A 25 23.04 13.53 21.82
CA ASN A 25 23.65 13.05 20.57
C ASN A 25 22.62 12.66 19.51
N TYR A 26 21.34 12.95 19.72
CA TYR A 26 20.26 12.71 18.77
C TYR A 26 19.18 13.77 18.90
N TYR A 27 18.28 13.80 17.94
CA TYR A 27 17.02 14.57 18.02
C TYR A 27 15.87 13.75 17.44
N LEU A 28 14.66 14.07 17.92
CA LEU A 28 13.41 13.64 17.33
C LEU A 28 12.78 14.84 16.63
N PHE A 29 12.50 14.70 15.33
CA PHE A 29 11.67 15.63 14.57
C PHE A 29 10.30 14.98 14.32
N THR A 30 9.21 15.74 14.51
CA THR A 30 7.85 15.26 14.32
C THR A 30 7.00 16.28 13.56
N ASN A 31 6.22 15.78 12.61
CA ASN A 31 5.12 16.49 11.95
C ASN A 31 4.02 15.47 11.65
N PHE A 32 3.12 15.27 12.59
CA PHE A 32 2.13 14.20 12.48
C PHE A 32 0.86 14.64 11.76
N LEU A 33 0.29 13.72 10.98
CA LEU A 33 -1.10 13.81 10.59
C LEU A 33 -1.95 13.77 11.86
N ASN A 34 -2.79 14.80 12.07
CA ASN A 34 -3.58 14.91 13.30
C ASN A 34 -4.82 14.00 13.25
N LYS A 35 -4.56 12.68 13.24
CA LYS A 35 -5.55 11.62 13.36
C LYS A 35 -5.21 10.76 14.58
N PHE A 36 -6.20 10.29 15.30
CA PHE A 36 -6.06 9.38 16.44
C PHE A 36 -4.98 9.82 17.46
N PRO A 37 -4.99 11.09 17.94
CA PRO A 37 -3.89 11.63 18.76
C PRO A 37 -3.72 10.91 20.10
N GLU A 38 -4.77 10.32 20.68
CA GLU A 38 -4.71 9.59 21.94
C GLU A 38 -4.14 8.16 21.77
N ASP A 39 -4.03 7.65 20.55
CA ASP A 39 -3.38 6.37 20.26
C ASP A 39 -1.88 6.54 20.15
N ARG A 40 -1.42 7.73 19.72
CA ARG A 40 0.00 8.04 19.59
C ARG A 40 0.64 8.19 20.97
N ILE A 41 1.78 7.55 21.14
CA ILE A 41 2.57 7.64 22.37
C ILE A 41 3.92 8.25 22.02
N GLU A 42 4.23 9.36 22.66
CA GLU A 42 5.56 9.93 22.74
C GLU A 42 5.95 9.96 24.23
N TYR A 43 7.04 9.27 24.57
CA TYR A 43 7.46 9.12 25.94
C TYR A 43 8.98 9.22 26.06
N THR A 44 9.42 9.97 27.06
CA THR A 44 10.83 10.17 27.40
C THR A 44 11.02 9.96 28.91
N SER A 45 12.07 9.23 29.27
CA SER A 45 12.51 9.02 30.64
C SER A 45 14.04 8.97 30.71
N GLU A 46 14.59 8.79 31.91
CA GLU A 46 16.03 8.55 32.09
C GLU A 46 16.51 7.22 31.49
N GLU A 47 15.62 6.24 31.33
CA GLU A 47 15.95 4.88 30.88
C GLU A 47 15.80 4.74 29.36
N MET A 48 14.74 5.33 28.82
CA MET A 48 14.38 5.14 27.40
C MET A 48 13.50 6.27 26.85
N ASP A 49 13.59 6.45 25.54
CA ASP A 49 12.61 7.17 24.74
C ASP A 49 11.85 6.21 23.85
N CYS A 50 10.59 6.45 23.61
CA CYS A 50 9.84 5.69 22.63
C CYS A 50 8.79 6.54 21.92
N LEU A 51 8.50 6.13 20.69
CA LEU A 51 7.44 6.64 19.87
C LEU A 51 6.60 5.47 19.34
N PHE A 52 5.30 5.59 19.51
CA PHE A 52 4.29 4.83 18.76
C PHE A 52 3.50 5.82 17.91
N ASP A 53 3.68 5.78 16.59
CA ASP A 53 2.94 6.61 15.64
C ASP A 53 1.95 5.75 14.86
N GLY A 54 0.68 6.09 14.96
CA GLY A 54 -0.42 5.38 14.35
C GLY A 54 -1.60 5.21 15.26
N TYR A 55 -2.34 4.13 15.03
CA TYR A 55 -3.52 3.79 15.84
C TYR A 55 -3.57 2.29 16.10
N ILE A 56 -4.26 1.94 17.19
CA ILE A 56 -4.45 0.58 17.66
C ILE A 56 -5.95 0.30 17.82
N TYR A 57 -6.39 -0.84 17.34
CA TYR A 57 -7.73 -1.35 17.60
C TYR A 57 -7.81 -2.01 18.97
N ASP A 58 -9.02 -2.19 19.48
CA ASP A 58 -9.29 -2.97 20.70
C ASP A 58 -8.38 -2.57 21.90
N LYS A 59 -8.10 -1.26 22.08
CA LYS A 59 -7.23 -0.74 23.16
C LYS A 59 -7.57 -1.30 24.55
N SER A 60 -8.85 -1.46 24.86
CA SER A 60 -9.31 -1.99 26.13
C SER A 60 -8.83 -3.42 26.39
N GLU A 61 -8.77 -4.25 25.34
CA GLU A 61 -8.27 -5.63 25.44
C GLU A 61 -6.77 -5.65 25.71
N VAL A 62 -6.02 -4.81 24.98
CA VAL A 62 -4.56 -4.66 25.19
C VAL A 62 -4.25 -4.19 26.60
N VAL A 63 -4.99 -3.21 27.11
CA VAL A 63 -4.84 -2.72 28.49
C VAL A 63 -5.13 -3.83 29.51
N ALA A 64 -6.22 -4.56 29.33
CA ALA A 64 -6.59 -5.66 30.21
C ALA A 64 -5.53 -6.78 30.25
N GLN A 65 -5.00 -7.16 29.07
CA GLN A 65 -3.95 -8.18 28.95
C GLN A 65 -2.63 -7.75 29.60
N SER A 66 -2.28 -6.48 29.50
CA SER A 66 -1.04 -5.94 30.08
C SER A 66 -1.12 -5.74 31.61
N GLY A 67 -2.32 -5.77 32.19
CA GLY A 67 -2.54 -5.46 33.60
C GLY A 67 -2.29 -4.00 33.97
N GLN A 68 -2.23 -3.10 32.98
CA GLN A 68 -1.98 -1.67 33.16
C GLN A 68 -3.31 -0.88 33.26
N SER A 69 -3.22 0.39 33.65
CA SER A 69 -4.39 1.23 33.86
C SER A 69 -4.90 1.92 32.59
N CYS A 70 -4.04 2.12 31.60
CA CYS A 70 -4.36 2.80 30.35
C CYS A 70 -3.46 2.34 29.19
N TRP A 71 -3.83 2.72 27.97
CA TRP A 71 -3.10 2.39 26.74
C TRP A 71 -1.63 2.86 26.79
N LYS A 72 -1.41 4.09 27.25
CA LYS A 72 -0.04 4.63 27.35
C LYS A 72 0.85 3.77 28.24
N ASP A 73 0.36 3.37 29.40
CA ASP A 73 1.13 2.55 30.35
C ASP A 73 1.35 1.15 29.80
N ALA A 74 0.35 0.57 29.13
CA ALA A 74 0.47 -0.72 28.48
C ALA A 74 1.53 -0.71 27.37
N CYS A 75 1.53 0.31 26.52
CA CYS A 75 2.51 0.48 25.46
C CYS A 75 3.93 0.63 26.02
N ILE A 76 4.13 1.49 27.01
CA ILE A 76 5.43 1.70 27.66
C ILE A 76 5.92 0.42 28.34
N HIS A 77 5.03 -0.31 29.02
CA HIS A 77 5.37 -1.58 29.67
C HIS A 77 5.90 -2.60 28.65
N ASN A 78 5.21 -2.77 27.52
CA ASN A 78 5.63 -3.67 26.46
C ASN A 78 6.99 -3.27 25.86
N PHE A 79 7.20 -1.97 25.63
CA PHE A 79 8.47 -1.48 25.09
C PHE A 79 9.66 -1.65 26.05
N ARG A 80 9.46 -1.51 27.35
CA ARG A 80 10.50 -1.83 28.34
C ARG A 80 10.96 -3.30 28.25
N ASN A 81 10.02 -4.19 27.96
CA ASN A 81 10.28 -5.62 27.79
C ASN A 81 10.72 -5.99 26.35
N GLN A 82 10.90 -5.02 25.46
CA GLN A 82 11.26 -5.21 24.03
C GLN A 82 10.25 -6.06 23.25
N ILE A 83 8.99 -5.95 23.61
CA ILE A 83 7.91 -6.72 23.01
C ILE A 83 7.05 -5.77 22.17
N ILE A 84 6.85 -6.12 20.90
CA ILE A 84 5.70 -5.68 20.13
C ILE A 84 4.74 -6.86 20.15
N PRO A 85 3.65 -6.78 20.91
CA PRO A 85 2.74 -7.90 21.04
C PRO A 85 2.19 -8.32 19.69
N GLU A 86 2.23 -9.62 19.42
CA GLU A 86 1.68 -10.19 18.18
C GLU A 86 0.16 -9.96 18.08
N GLU A 87 -0.49 -9.71 19.21
CA GLU A 87 -1.92 -9.39 19.33
C GLU A 87 -2.28 -7.96 18.93
N TYR A 88 -1.31 -7.06 18.78
CA TYR A 88 -1.60 -5.70 18.35
C TYR A 88 -2.26 -5.72 16.97
N ARG A 89 -3.39 -5.05 16.86
CA ARG A 89 -4.13 -4.85 15.61
C ARG A 89 -4.27 -3.36 15.35
N GLY A 90 -3.88 -2.90 14.18
CA GLY A 90 -3.89 -1.48 13.82
C GLY A 90 -2.84 -1.15 12.76
N ALA A 91 -2.63 0.13 12.54
CA ALA A 91 -1.58 0.62 11.64
C ALA A 91 -0.62 1.49 12.45
N PHE A 92 0.63 1.06 12.55
CA PHE A 92 1.61 1.73 13.41
C PHE A 92 3.05 1.51 12.97
N CYS A 93 3.88 2.49 13.29
CA CYS A 93 5.34 2.37 13.25
C CYS A 93 5.95 3.18 14.40
N GLY A 94 7.21 3.01 14.67
CA GLY A 94 7.86 3.77 15.72
C GLY A 94 9.24 3.28 16.08
N TYR A 95 9.70 3.73 17.24
CA TYR A 95 10.99 3.30 17.77
C TYR A 95 10.99 3.23 19.31
N VAL A 96 11.96 2.49 19.83
CA VAL A 96 12.37 2.50 21.24
C VAL A 96 13.88 2.72 21.26
N MET A 97 14.34 3.70 22.03
CA MET A 97 15.77 3.96 22.24
C MET A 97 16.11 3.76 23.71
N LYS A 98 17.06 2.89 24.00
CA LYS A 98 17.55 2.61 25.35
C LYS A 98 18.79 3.42 25.65
N HIS A 99 18.75 4.28 26.65
CA HIS A 99 19.85 5.22 26.93
C HIS A 99 21.12 4.51 27.43
N ALA A 100 20.99 3.50 28.31
CA ALA A 100 22.13 2.82 28.89
C ALA A 100 22.99 2.06 27.87
N SER A 101 22.37 1.48 26.83
CA SER A 101 23.06 0.72 25.78
C SER A 101 23.25 1.49 24.48
N GLY A 102 22.54 2.60 24.30
CA GLY A 102 22.46 3.33 23.02
C GLY A 102 21.77 2.54 21.89
N GLU A 103 21.07 1.43 22.25
CA GLU A 103 20.33 0.58 21.32
C GLU A 103 19.07 1.27 20.85
N ILE A 104 18.82 1.22 19.54
CA ILE A 104 17.59 1.69 18.93
C ILE A 104 16.87 0.51 18.28
N ILE A 105 15.61 0.31 18.64
CA ILE A 105 14.71 -0.67 18.03
C ILE A 105 13.68 0.12 17.25
N ALA A 106 13.58 -0.08 15.95
CA ALA A 106 12.53 0.53 15.11
C ALA A 106 11.67 -0.57 14.49
N TYR A 107 10.38 -0.29 14.32
CA TYR A 107 9.39 -1.32 13.96
C TYR A 107 8.28 -0.77 13.08
N THR A 108 7.60 -1.69 12.39
CA THR A 108 6.36 -1.43 11.62
C THR A 108 5.28 -2.42 12.01
N ASP A 109 4.01 -2.14 11.68
CA ASP A 109 2.91 -3.06 11.90
C ASP A 109 2.99 -4.33 11.03
N HIS A 110 2.11 -5.29 11.28
CA HIS A 110 2.11 -6.63 10.67
C HIS A 110 2.04 -6.62 9.15
N THR A 111 1.31 -5.67 8.56
CA THR A 111 1.08 -5.55 7.11
C THR A 111 1.76 -4.32 6.51
N GLY A 112 2.48 -3.53 7.33
CA GLY A 112 3.26 -2.37 6.91
C GLY A 112 2.39 -1.22 6.37
N ASN A 113 1.20 -1.05 6.92
CA ASN A 113 0.33 0.07 6.58
C ASN A 113 1.00 1.40 6.87
N LYS A 114 1.78 1.47 7.98
CA LYS A 114 2.68 2.60 8.23
C LYS A 114 4.12 2.21 7.95
N PRO A 115 4.74 2.81 6.91
CA PRO A 115 6.12 2.50 6.56
C PRO A 115 7.11 3.12 7.55
N ALA A 116 8.28 2.49 7.66
CA ALA A 116 9.44 3.10 8.27
C ALA A 116 10.69 2.74 7.47
N PHE A 117 11.66 3.65 7.47
CA PHE A 117 12.90 3.56 6.72
C PHE A 117 14.08 3.86 7.63
N TYR A 118 15.25 3.31 7.31
CA TYR A 118 16.46 3.60 8.06
C TYR A 118 17.69 3.72 7.18
N TYR A 119 18.61 4.56 7.63
CA TYR A 119 19.99 4.63 7.19
C TYR A 119 20.86 4.43 8.42
N CYS A 120 21.88 3.59 8.30
CA CYS A 120 22.85 3.37 9.34
C CYS A 120 24.25 3.24 8.71
N ASP A 121 25.19 4.03 9.22
CA ASP A 121 26.60 3.82 8.98
C ASP A 121 27.31 3.64 10.33
N LYS A 122 28.64 3.65 10.32
CA LYS A 122 29.42 3.41 11.54
C LYS A 122 29.10 4.39 12.69
N ASP A 123 28.79 5.64 12.34
CA ASP A 123 28.67 6.74 13.30
C ASP A 123 27.25 7.31 13.39
N ARG A 124 26.48 7.26 12.29
CA ARG A 124 25.20 7.97 12.11
C ARG A 124 24.05 7.00 11.94
N VAL A 125 22.91 7.35 12.54
CA VAL A 125 21.65 6.62 12.37
C VAL A 125 20.55 7.61 12.04
N LEU A 126 19.80 7.34 10.98
CA LEU A 126 18.57 8.04 10.61
C LEU A 126 17.44 7.01 10.52
N ILE A 127 16.35 7.21 11.23
CA ILE A 127 15.16 6.35 11.13
C ILE A 127 13.94 7.25 11.01
N SER A 128 13.06 6.96 10.06
CA SER A 128 11.92 7.82 9.78
C SER A 128 10.74 7.05 9.18
N SER A 129 9.52 7.49 9.48
CA SER A 129 8.33 7.06 8.73
C SER A 129 8.23 7.75 7.36
N ASN A 130 9.11 8.74 7.08
CA ASN A 130 9.08 9.50 5.84
C ASN A 130 10.48 9.56 5.19
N LEU A 131 10.65 8.89 4.04
CA LEU A 131 11.91 8.83 3.30
C LEU A 131 12.43 10.21 2.89
N ASN A 132 11.51 11.17 2.64
CA ASN A 132 11.90 12.53 2.28
C ASN A 132 12.69 13.23 3.41
N TYR A 133 12.40 12.92 4.69
CA TYR A 133 13.16 13.48 5.81
C TYR A 133 14.58 12.94 5.86
N ILE A 134 14.74 11.63 5.65
CA ILE A 134 16.07 11.01 5.54
C ILE A 134 16.85 11.66 4.39
N ALA A 135 16.26 11.77 3.21
CA ALA A 135 16.92 12.35 2.03
C ALA A 135 17.33 13.81 2.25
N GLN A 136 16.45 14.62 2.87
CA GLN A 136 16.76 16.02 3.20
C GLN A 136 17.95 16.15 4.17
N VAL A 137 17.98 15.31 5.21
CA VAL A 137 19.10 15.30 6.18
C VAL A 137 20.38 14.81 5.51
N MET A 138 20.34 13.71 4.74
CA MET A 138 21.49 13.23 3.99
C MET A 138 22.08 14.31 3.09
N LYS A 139 21.24 15.04 2.37
CA LYS A 139 21.68 16.12 1.49
C LYS A 139 22.38 17.25 2.27
N GLN A 140 21.83 17.66 3.41
CA GLN A 140 22.40 18.74 4.25
C GLN A 140 23.70 18.31 4.93
N GLU A 141 23.79 17.07 5.39
CA GLU A 141 24.99 16.48 6.01
C GLU A 141 26.04 16.02 4.98
N LYS A 142 25.78 16.24 3.68
CA LYS A 142 26.63 15.79 2.56
C LYS A 142 26.91 14.27 2.59
N ILE A 143 25.95 13.51 3.09
CA ILE A 143 25.96 12.04 2.99
C ILE A 143 25.62 11.71 1.54
N GLN A 144 26.48 10.93 0.89
CA GLN A 144 26.29 10.59 -0.51
C GLN A 144 24.99 9.77 -0.69
N ALA A 145 24.00 10.35 -1.34
CA ALA A 145 22.81 9.67 -1.81
C ALA A 145 22.99 9.33 -3.30
N SER A 146 22.93 8.06 -3.63
CA SER A 146 22.93 7.58 -5.02
C SER A 146 21.73 6.67 -5.23
N ILE A 147 21.27 6.60 -6.48
CA ILE A 147 20.17 5.72 -6.84
C ILE A 147 20.54 4.25 -6.64
N ASP A 148 19.61 3.44 -6.17
CA ASP A 148 19.77 1.98 -6.14
C ASP A 148 19.30 1.41 -7.48
N GLU A 149 20.23 0.91 -8.29
CA GLU A 149 19.92 0.39 -9.63
C GLU A 149 19.04 -0.86 -9.61
N ASN A 150 19.08 -1.66 -8.55
CA ASN A 150 18.15 -2.80 -8.40
C ASN A 150 16.74 -2.30 -8.12
N ALA A 151 16.59 -1.29 -7.25
CA ALA A 151 15.30 -0.65 -7.01
C ALA A 151 14.72 -0.02 -8.29
N VAL A 152 15.57 0.60 -9.13
CA VAL A 152 15.16 1.08 -10.46
C VAL A 152 14.63 -0.06 -11.32
N LYS A 153 15.34 -1.19 -11.39
CA LYS A 153 14.87 -2.36 -12.15
C LYS A 153 13.52 -2.88 -11.62
N TYR A 154 13.29 -2.85 -10.30
CA TYR A 154 12.00 -3.22 -9.72
C TYR A 154 10.89 -2.29 -10.19
N LEU A 155 11.09 -0.98 -10.17
CA LEU A 155 10.11 -0.03 -10.70
C LEU A 155 9.85 -0.24 -12.19
N LEU A 156 10.89 -0.50 -12.99
CA LEU A 156 10.77 -0.68 -14.46
C LEU A 156 10.19 -2.04 -14.89
N THR A 157 9.99 -2.97 -13.97
CA THR A 157 9.47 -4.31 -14.27
C THR A 157 8.25 -4.67 -13.44
N VAL A 158 8.36 -4.59 -12.13
CA VAL A 158 7.29 -4.97 -11.18
C VAL A 158 6.37 -3.79 -10.84
N GLY A 159 6.84 -2.57 -11.02
CA GLY A 159 6.09 -1.34 -10.76
C GLY A 159 6.07 -0.90 -9.29
N SER A 160 6.77 -1.61 -8.42
CA SER A 160 6.91 -1.27 -6.99
C SER A 160 8.23 -1.79 -6.45
N MET A 161 8.63 -1.28 -5.29
CA MET A 161 9.82 -1.77 -4.59
C MET A 161 9.61 -3.21 -4.09
N LEU A 162 10.66 -3.98 -4.13
CA LEU A 162 10.72 -5.32 -3.58
C LEU A 162 11.69 -5.35 -2.40
N ASP A 163 11.51 -6.36 -1.53
CA ASP A 163 12.35 -6.55 -0.36
C ASP A 163 12.43 -5.28 0.51
N ASP A 164 13.52 -5.06 1.20
CA ASP A 164 13.79 -3.86 2.00
C ASP A 164 14.31 -2.66 1.17
N SER A 165 14.28 -2.78 -0.15
CA SER A 165 14.85 -1.77 -1.05
C SER A 165 14.08 -0.46 -1.03
N THR A 166 14.83 0.65 -1.16
CA THR A 166 14.30 1.97 -1.51
C THR A 166 15.04 2.51 -2.72
N ILE A 167 14.55 3.60 -3.29
CA ILE A 167 15.21 4.24 -4.43
C ILE A 167 16.60 4.81 -4.06
N ILE A 168 16.88 5.06 -2.77
CA ILE A 168 18.16 5.57 -2.28
C ILE A 168 19.01 4.38 -1.85
N ARG A 169 20.18 4.20 -2.49
CA ARG A 169 21.17 3.20 -2.07
C ARG A 169 21.54 3.40 -0.59
N ASN A 170 21.61 2.31 0.17
CA ASN A 170 21.91 2.27 1.61
C ASN A 170 20.81 2.82 2.54
N VAL A 171 19.67 3.28 2.02
CA VAL A 171 18.48 3.50 2.82
C VAL A 171 17.55 2.29 2.63
N LYS A 172 17.14 1.69 3.73
CA LYS A 172 16.33 0.47 3.74
C LYS A 172 14.95 0.73 4.31
N ARG A 173 13.94 -0.02 3.82
CA ARG A 173 12.61 -0.09 4.43
C ARG A 173 12.62 -1.15 5.53
N ILE A 174 12.00 -0.87 6.66
CA ILE A 174 11.66 -1.90 7.64
C ILE A 174 10.47 -2.67 7.07
N LEU A 175 10.64 -3.98 6.89
CA LEU A 175 9.61 -4.81 6.27
C LEU A 175 8.37 -4.95 7.18
N PRO A 176 7.18 -5.19 6.61
CA PRO A 176 5.97 -5.51 7.36
C PRO A 176 6.18 -6.68 8.35
N GLY A 177 5.71 -6.53 9.58
CA GLY A 177 5.90 -7.54 10.61
C GLY A 177 7.35 -7.70 11.11
N HIS A 178 8.20 -6.68 10.89
CA HIS A 178 9.60 -6.71 11.31
C HIS A 178 9.94 -5.55 12.24
N MET A 179 11.02 -5.74 12.97
CA MET A 179 11.75 -4.70 13.69
C MET A 179 13.23 -4.78 13.32
N VAL A 180 13.90 -3.66 13.36
CA VAL A 180 15.36 -3.57 13.24
C VAL A 180 15.93 -3.11 14.57
N VAL A 181 16.99 -3.79 15.01
CA VAL A 181 17.76 -3.45 16.22
C VAL A 181 19.10 -2.89 15.77
N ILE A 182 19.39 -1.66 16.14
CA ILE A 182 20.62 -0.97 15.77
C ILE A 182 21.45 -0.71 17.04
N ARG A 183 22.68 -1.25 17.05
CA ARG A 183 23.63 -1.04 18.12
C ARG A 183 25.04 -0.93 17.53
N ASP A 184 25.77 0.13 17.86
CA ASP A 184 27.17 0.35 17.45
C ASP A 184 27.39 0.23 15.92
N GLY A 185 26.44 0.73 15.13
CA GLY A 185 26.49 0.66 13.66
C GLY A 185 26.14 -0.71 13.06
N ILE A 186 25.79 -1.69 13.91
CA ILE A 186 25.33 -3.03 13.48
C ILE A 186 23.81 -3.05 13.46
N VAL A 187 23.25 -3.55 12.36
CA VAL A 187 21.80 -3.69 12.17
C VAL A 187 21.44 -5.18 12.19
N GLU A 188 20.54 -5.54 13.09
CA GLU A 188 19.92 -6.86 13.16
C GLU A 188 18.45 -6.74 12.76
N ASN A 189 17.98 -7.54 11.80
CA ASN A 189 16.58 -7.61 11.40
C ASN A 189 15.90 -8.77 12.15
N ARG A 190 14.75 -8.49 12.79
CA ARG A 190 13.96 -9.48 13.52
C ARG A 190 12.53 -9.46 13.00
N GLN A 191 12.06 -10.62 12.55
CA GLN A 191 10.67 -10.80 12.12
C GLN A 191 9.84 -11.26 13.33
N TYR A 192 8.76 -10.54 13.66
CA TYR A 192 7.85 -10.91 14.73
C TYR A 192 6.52 -11.47 14.23
N TYR A 193 6.16 -11.20 12.96
CA TYR A 193 5.01 -11.80 12.28
C TYR A 193 5.42 -12.38 10.94
N ASN A 194 5.04 -13.65 10.68
CA ASN A 194 5.43 -14.35 9.46
C ASN A 194 4.30 -15.21 8.89
N MET A 195 3.79 -14.85 7.71
CA MET A 195 2.76 -15.60 7.01
C MET A 195 3.20 -17.02 6.59
N ASN A 196 4.51 -17.31 6.56
CA ASN A 196 5.00 -18.67 6.28
C ASN A 196 4.54 -19.69 7.32
N HIS A 197 4.19 -19.25 8.53
CA HIS A 197 3.73 -20.11 9.62
C HIS A 197 2.24 -20.48 9.53
N ILE A 198 1.51 -19.89 8.59
CA ILE A 198 0.09 -20.20 8.39
C ILE A 198 -0.01 -21.59 7.74
N GLU A 199 -0.65 -22.52 8.44
CA GLU A 199 -0.86 -23.88 7.97
C GLU A 199 -2.30 -24.05 7.45
N THR A 200 -2.46 -24.87 6.40
CA THR A 200 -3.78 -25.23 5.87
C THR A 200 -4.54 -26.05 6.92
N GLN A 201 -5.81 -25.70 7.15
CA GLN A 201 -6.69 -26.37 8.07
C GLN A 201 -7.79 -27.10 7.31
N GLU A 202 -8.02 -28.38 7.66
CA GLU A 202 -9.13 -29.13 7.12
C GLU A 202 -10.43 -28.71 7.80
N MET A 203 -11.43 -28.34 6.99
CA MET A 203 -12.75 -27.92 7.44
C MET A 203 -13.79 -28.09 6.34
N SER A 204 -15.07 -28.09 6.69
CA SER A 204 -16.15 -28.06 5.68
C SER A 204 -16.23 -26.67 5.01
N GLU A 205 -16.88 -26.62 3.86
CA GLU A 205 -17.07 -25.36 3.15
C GLU A 205 -17.99 -24.41 3.93
N GLU A 206 -19.00 -24.95 4.59
CA GLU A 206 -19.91 -24.18 5.46
C GLU A 206 -19.13 -23.57 6.63
N GLU A 207 -18.27 -24.34 7.26
CA GLU A 207 -17.41 -23.85 8.35
C GLU A 207 -16.45 -22.76 7.85
N ALA A 208 -15.87 -22.92 6.66
CA ALA A 208 -15.01 -21.92 6.04
C ALA A 208 -15.75 -20.60 5.80
N ILE A 209 -17.00 -20.65 5.30
CA ILE A 209 -17.85 -19.47 5.10
C ILE A 209 -18.13 -18.76 6.42
N GLU A 210 -18.48 -19.50 7.48
CA GLU A 210 -18.76 -18.93 8.80
C GLU A 210 -17.51 -18.26 9.41
N ARG A 211 -16.35 -18.91 9.30
CA ARG A 211 -15.07 -18.36 9.80
C ARG A 211 -14.67 -17.09 9.04
N LEU A 212 -14.80 -17.09 7.70
CA LEU A 212 -14.52 -15.91 6.88
C LEU A 212 -15.44 -14.76 7.25
N ASP A 213 -16.75 -15.02 7.35
CA ASP A 213 -17.75 -14.00 7.69
C ASP A 213 -17.47 -13.38 9.05
N LYS A 214 -17.26 -14.23 10.06
CA LYS A 214 -16.95 -13.78 11.42
C LYS A 214 -15.68 -12.91 11.47
N ALA A 215 -14.62 -13.36 10.80
CA ALA A 215 -13.36 -12.62 10.79
C ALA A 215 -13.50 -11.29 10.04
N PHE A 216 -14.20 -11.28 8.91
CA PHE A 216 -14.40 -10.06 8.13
C PHE A 216 -15.28 -9.05 8.87
N ARG A 217 -16.37 -9.49 9.49
CA ARG A 217 -17.20 -8.62 10.35
C ARG A 217 -16.41 -8.07 11.53
N ASN A 218 -15.50 -8.85 12.11
CA ASN A 218 -14.66 -8.36 13.20
C ASN A 218 -13.64 -7.31 12.70
N ALA A 219 -13.07 -7.51 11.52
CA ALA A 219 -12.19 -6.52 10.88
C ALA A 219 -12.93 -5.21 10.57
N ILE A 220 -14.14 -5.30 10.01
CA ILE A 220 -15.02 -4.14 9.80
C ILE A 220 -15.31 -3.42 11.12
N ARG A 221 -15.71 -4.16 12.17
CA ARG A 221 -15.98 -3.58 13.49
C ARG A 221 -14.77 -2.77 13.97
N ARG A 222 -13.60 -3.35 13.96
CA ARG A 222 -12.36 -2.68 14.40
C ARG A 222 -12.14 -1.35 13.70
N GLU A 223 -12.22 -1.35 12.37
CA GLU A 223 -11.97 -0.15 11.57
C GLU A 223 -13.03 0.92 11.79
N PHE A 224 -14.31 0.54 11.75
CA PHE A 224 -15.42 1.50 11.83
C PHE A 224 -15.63 2.03 13.26
N GLU A 225 -15.44 1.19 14.29
CA GLU A 225 -15.47 1.65 15.68
C GLU A 225 -14.31 2.59 16.01
N LYS A 226 -13.16 2.43 15.35
CA LYS A 226 -12.04 3.37 15.50
C LYS A 226 -12.42 4.78 15.02
N ASP A 227 -13.13 4.91 13.92
CA ASP A 227 -13.66 6.20 13.48
C ASP A 227 -14.66 6.78 14.51
N ILE A 228 -15.58 5.95 14.99
CA ILE A 228 -16.60 6.36 15.97
C ILE A 228 -15.95 6.82 17.28
N GLU A 229 -14.90 6.13 17.74
CA GLU A 229 -14.15 6.49 18.97
C GLU A 229 -13.69 7.95 18.95
N TYR A 230 -13.35 8.47 17.77
CA TYR A 230 -12.86 9.84 17.59
C TYR A 230 -13.89 10.79 16.94
N GLY A 231 -15.12 10.34 16.76
CA GLY A 231 -16.20 11.13 16.17
C GLY A 231 -16.04 11.40 14.67
N TYR A 232 -15.31 10.53 13.95
CA TYR A 232 -15.18 10.62 12.51
C TYR A 232 -16.34 9.95 11.79
N ARG A 233 -16.64 10.45 10.59
CA ARG A 233 -17.50 9.79 9.61
C ARG A 233 -16.69 8.76 8.82
N HIS A 234 -17.37 7.78 8.26
CA HIS A 234 -16.74 6.71 7.49
C HIS A 234 -16.53 7.13 6.04
N LEU A 235 -15.28 7.17 5.58
CA LEU A 235 -14.91 7.37 4.18
C LEU A 235 -14.59 6.00 3.56
N VAL A 236 -15.39 5.57 2.60
CA VAL A 236 -15.32 4.20 2.07
C VAL A 236 -15.16 4.21 0.56
N ASP A 237 -14.07 3.62 0.06
CA ASP A 237 -13.91 3.36 -1.37
C ASP A 237 -15.07 2.53 -1.88
N LEU A 238 -15.62 2.88 -3.02
CA LEU A 238 -16.63 2.06 -3.67
C LEU A 238 -16.40 2.07 -5.18
N SER A 239 -16.31 0.90 -5.78
CA SER A 239 -16.10 0.71 -7.22
C SER A 239 -17.09 -0.29 -7.79
N GLY A 240 -17.00 -0.59 -9.07
CA GLY A 240 -17.74 -1.70 -9.69
C GLY A 240 -17.26 -3.08 -9.25
N GLY A 241 -16.15 -3.13 -8.50
CA GLY A 241 -15.58 -4.34 -7.93
C GLY A 241 -16.41 -4.95 -6.79
N MET A 242 -16.08 -6.20 -6.43
CA MET A 242 -16.71 -6.85 -5.28
C MET A 242 -16.05 -6.46 -3.97
N ASP A 243 -14.76 -6.17 -3.96
CA ASP A 243 -13.96 -6.00 -2.76
C ASP A 243 -14.37 -4.75 -1.98
N SER A 244 -14.33 -3.59 -2.61
CA SER A 244 -14.82 -2.33 -2.03
C SER A 244 -16.33 -2.39 -1.70
N ARG A 245 -17.11 -3.10 -2.53
CA ARG A 245 -18.54 -3.34 -2.26
C ARG A 245 -18.73 -4.12 -0.97
N MET A 246 -17.94 -5.16 -0.73
CA MET A 246 -18.08 -5.96 0.50
C MET A 246 -17.72 -5.16 1.75
N VAL A 247 -16.72 -4.29 1.69
CA VAL A 247 -16.42 -3.36 2.80
C VAL A 247 -17.63 -2.46 3.08
N CYS A 248 -18.12 -1.78 2.05
CA CYS A 248 -19.28 -0.90 2.15
C CYS A 248 -20.54 -1.62 2.64
N TRP A 249 -20.84 -2.80 2.05
CA TRP A 249 -22.07 -3.55 2.30
C TRP A 249 -22.11 -4.18 3.70
N VAL A 250 -21.02 -4.86 4.09
CA VAL A 250 -20.95 -5.52 5.41
C VAL A 250 -20.96 -4.49 6.53
N ALA A 251 -20.29 -3.37 6.35
CA ALA A 251 -20.36 -2.26 7.30
C ALA A 251 -21.79 -1.73 7.43
N HIS A 252 -22.51 -1.54 6.31
CA HIS A 252 -23.92 -1.15 6.33
C HIS A 252 -24.79 -2.17 7.07
N ASP A 253 -24.63 -3.47 6.76
CA ASP A 253 -25.35 -4.58 7.42
C ASP A 253 -25.11 -4.62 8.93
N MET A 254 -23.93 -4.19 9.38
CA MET A 254 -23.58 -4.06 10.80
C MET A 254 -24.10 -2.78 11.47
N GLY A 255 -24.77 -1.89 10.73
CA GLY A 255 -25.33 -0.65 11.24
C GLY A 255 -24.47 0.60 11.05
N TYR A 256 -23.29 0.49 10.44
CA TYR A 256 -22.44 1.66 10.09
C TYR A 256 -22.96 2.30 8.80
N THR A 257 -24.06 3.05 8.91
CA THR A 257 -24.80 3.58 7.75
C THR A 257 -24.41 5.00 7.33
N ASP A 258 -23.73 5.78 8.19
CA ASP A 258 -23.24 7.13 7.83
C ASP A 258 -21.92 7.04 7.05
N GLN A 259 -21.98 6.47 5.86
CA GLN A 259 -20.85 6.33 4.97
C GLN A 259 -20.85 7.41 3.87
N VAL A 260 -19.67 7.92 3.58
CA VAL A 260 -19.37 8.70 2.38
C VAL A 260 -18.62 7.78 1.43
N ASN A 261 -19.33 7.26 0.42
CA ASN A 261 -18.72 6.44 -0.61
C ASN A 261 -18.16 7.31 -1.73
N PHE A 262 -17.06 6.89 -2.33
CA PHE A 262 -16.48 7.63 -3.44
C PHE A 262 -15.84 6.74 -4.49
N THR A 263 -15.77 7.27 -5.71
CA THR A 263 -15.13 6.64 -6.86
C THR A 263 -14.40 7.69 -7.68
N TYR A 264 -13.25 7.33 -8.21
CA TYR A 264 -12.56 8.08 -9.25
C TYR A 264 -12.22 7.13 -10.40
N SER A 265 -12.66 7.47 -11.60
CA SER A 265 -12.46 6.63 -12.79
C SER A 265 -12.79 7.41 -14.05
N LYS A 266 -12.62 6.79 -15.21
CA LYS A 266 -13.21 7.26 -16.45
C LYS A 266 -14.73 7.44 -16.29
N GLY A 267 -15.26 8.55 -16.77
CA GLY A 267 -16.68 8.87 -16.76
C GLY A 267 -17.51 7.81 -17.48
N GLY A 268 -18.60 7.36 -16.83
CA GLY A 268 -19.52 6.37 -17.41
C GLY A 268 -19.01 4.92 -17.44
N TYR A 269 -17.79 4.66 -16.98
CA TYR A 269 -17.28 3.29 -16.87
C TYR A 269 -17.99 2.50 -15.76
N LEU A 270 -17.84 1.17 -15.76
CA LEU A 270 -18.55 0.28 -14.83
C LEU A 270 -18.23 0.55 -13.36
N ASP A 271 -17.02 0.99 -13.04
CA ASP A 271 -16.67 1.37 -11.67
C ASP A 271 -17.54 2.51 -11.15
N HIS A 272 -17.74 3.55 -11.94
CA HIS A 272 -18.65 4.65 -11.61
C HIS A 272 -20.11 4.17 -11.55
N THR A 273 -20.62 3.59 -12.64
CA THR A 273 -22.06 3.34 -12.79
C THR A 273 -22.61 2.27 -11.86
N ILE A 274 -21.78 1.30 -11.47
CA ILE A 274 -22.16 0.26 -10.49
C ILE A 274 -22.06 0.81 -9.08
N ALA A 275 -20.98 1.51 -8.74
CA ALA A 275 -20.78 2.11 -7.42
C ALA A 275 -21.94 3.08 -7.07
N GLU A 276 -22.31 3.97 -8.01
CA GLU A 276 -23.44 4.88 -7.84
C GLU A 276 -24.72 4.14 -7.49
N LYS A 277 -25.04 3.06 -8.22
CA LYS A 277 -26.26 2.25 -7.96
C LYS A 277 -26.22 1.59 -6.59
N VAL A 278 -25.07 1.08 -6.16
CA VAL A 278 -24.92 0.46 -4.84
C VAL A 278 -25.08 1.51 -3.74
N ALA A 279 -24.40 2.65 -3.83
CA ALA A 279 -24.48 3.73 -2.85
C ALA A 279 -25.92 4.27 -2.71
N LEU A 280 -26.60 4.50 -3.83
CA LEU A 280 -28.00 4.95 -3.84
C LEU A 280 -28.95 3.92 -3.23
N HIS A 281 -28.73 2.62 -3.48
CA HIS A 281 -29.52 1.55 -2.88
C HIS A 281 -29.38 1.51 -1.36
N LEU A 282 -28.16 1.67 -0.87
CA LEU A 282 -27.84 1.71 0.55
C LEU A 282 -28.13 3.07 1.20
N LYS A 283 -28.55 4.07 0.41
CA LYS A 283 -28.84 5.46 0.85
C LYS A 283 -27.63 6.15 1.46
N HIS A 284 -26.44 5.85 0.96
CA HIS A 284 -25.19 6.50 1.36
C HIS A 284 -24.94 7.79 0.55
N SER A 285 -24.14 8.69 1.11
CA SER A 285 -23.58 9.80 0.33
C SER A 285 -22.60 9.25 -0.72
N TYR A 286 -22.69 9.74 -1.96
CA TYR A 286 -21.81 9.28 -3.03
C TYR A 286 -21.12 10.45 -3.73
N LEU A 287 -19.81 10.33 -3.90
CA LEU A 287 -18.98 11.30 -4.59
C LEU A 287 -18.26 10.64 -5.76
N PHE A 288 -18.28 11.30 -6.90
CA PHE A 288 -17.59 10.82 -8.09
C PHE A 288 -16.68 11.90 -8.69
N MET A 289 -15.45 11.51 -9.02
CA MET A 289 -14.51 12.34 -9.77
C MET A 289 -14.14 11.68 -11.10
N PRO A 290 -14.52 12.27 -12.25
CA PRO A 290 -14.06 11.80 -13.54
C PRO A 290 -12.57 12.10 -13.72
N LEU A 291 -11.82 11.14 -14.29
CA LEU A 291 -10.41 11.28 -14.60
C LEU A 291 -10.12 11.62 -16.07
N ASP A 292 -11.16 11.88 -16.84
CA ASP A 292 -11.11 12.09 -18.31
C ASP A 292 -10.34 13.34 -18.72
N ASP A 293 -10.13 14.30 -17.80
CA ASP A 293 -9.36 15.52 -18.07
C ASP A 293 -7.84 15.29 -18.04
N VAL A 294 -7.40 14.07 -17.69
CA VAL A 294 -6.02 13.58 -17.60
C VAL A 294 -5.04 14.45 -16.81
N LYS A 295 -5.52 15.52 -16.16
CA LYS A 295 -4.67 16.48 -15.45
C LYS A 295 -3.84 15.82 -14.35
N TRP A 296 -4.35 14.76 -13.76
CA TRP A 296 -3.69 13.98 -12.74
C TRP A 296 -2.38 13.31 -13.23
N LEU A 297 -2.21 13.10 -14.55
CA LEU A 297 -0.98 12.56 -15.11
C LEU A 297 0.16 13.58 -15.20
N TYR A 298 -0.11 14.86 -14.93
CA TYR A 298 0.90 15.91 -14.85
C TYR A 298 1.50 16.10 -13.45
N ASP A 299 0.95 15.44 -12.43
CA ASP A 299 1.35 15.58 -11.03
C ASP A 299 2.55 14.66 -10.67
N LEU A 300 3.42 14.34 -11.63
CA LEU A 300 4.51 13.36 -11.52
C LEU A 300 5.43 13.63 -10.32
N ASP A 301 6.02 14.82 -10.24
CA ASP A 301 6.99 15.16 -9.17
C ASP A 301 6.31 15.14 -7.79
N GLU A 302 5.08 15.67 -7.70
CA GLU A 302 4.29 15.67 -6.47
C GLU A 302 3.97 14.26 -5.99
N ILE A 303 3.57 13.38 -6.91
CA ILE A 303 3.21 12.00 -6.57
C ILE A 303 4.44 11.20 -6.14
N VAL A 304 5.56 11.35 -6.83
CA VAL A 304 6.81 10.67 -6.47
C VAL A 304 7.31 11.13 -5.11
N GLU A 305 7.16 12.41 -4.77
CA GLU A 305 7.45 12.92 -3.44
C GLU A 305 6.51 12.31 -2.38
N LYS A 306 5.20 12.29 -2.63
CA LYS A 306 4.19 11.78 -1.71
C LYS A 306 4.27 10.26 -1.51
N ASN A 307 4.56 9.49 -2.57
CA ASN A 307 4.70 8.05 -2.48
C ASN A 307 6.12 7.58 -2.13
N MET A 308 7.04 8.53 -1.89
CA MET A 308 8.42 8.25 -1.51
C MET A 308 9.18 7.40 -2.54
N GLY A 309 8.81 7.48 -3.82
CA GLY A 309 9.40 6.66 -4.88
C GLY A 309 9.17 5.15 -4.74
N THR A 310 8.18 4.71 -3.96
CA THR A 310 7.95 3.29 -3.66
C THR A 310 7.20 2.54 -4.75
N ALA A 311 6.47 3.23 -5.60
CA ALA A 311 5.66 2.66 -6.68
C ALA A 311 5.49 3.63 -7.85
N LEU A 312 4.94 3.13 -8.95
CA LEU A 312 4.64 3.92 -10.14
C LEU A 312 3.72 5.09 -9.82
N TYR A 313 4.07 6.28 -10.34
CA TYR A 313 3.23 7.45 -10.14
C TYR A 313 1.85 7.30 -10.79
N ASN A 314 1.78 6.77 -12.00
CA ASN A 314 0.54 6.65 -12.77
C ASN A 314 -0.35 5.45 -12.36
N GLY A 315 0.08 4.64 -11.39
CA GLY A 315 -0.71 3.52 -10.89
C GLY A 315 -1.68 3.86 -9.74
N ILE A 316 -1.42 4.95 -9.01
CA ILE A 316 -2.10 5.27 -7.74
C ILE A 316 -2.57 6.73 -7.64
N THR A 317 -2.41 7.51 -8.69
CA THR A 317 -2.47 8.98 -8.70
C THR A 317 -3.87 9.56 -8.61
N GLY A 318 -4.87 8.90 -9.21
CA GLY A 318 -6.23 9.43 -9.30
C GLY A 318 -6.83 9.75 -7.93
N GLY A 319 -6.56 8.90 -6.93
CA GLY A 319 -7.00 9.13 -5.55
C GLY A 319 -6.39 10.37 -4.91
N ASN A 320 -5.12 10.69 -5.18
CA ASN A 320 -4.47 11.88 -4.63
C ASN A 320 -5.28 13.16 -4.92
N ARG A 321 -5.66 13.34 -6.19
CA ARG A 321 -6.38 14.55 -6.61
C ARG A 321 -7.77 14.63 -5.98
N PHE A 322 -8.48 13.50 -5.90
CA PHE A 322 -9.78 13.44 -5.25
C PHE A 322 -9.67 13.82 -3.76
N LEU A 323 -8.77 13.18 -3.02
CA LEU A 323 -8.59 13.42 -1.58
C LEU A 323 -8.18 14.86 -1.28
N SER A 324 -7.38 15.49 -2.15
CA SER A 324 -6.96 16.89 -2.00
C SER A 324 -8.11 17.91 -2.07
N LEU A 325 -9.25 17.54 -2.66
CA LEU A 325 -10.43 18.40 -2.79
C LEU A 325 -11.40 18.29 -1.61
N LEU A 326 -11.23 17.29 -0.73
CA LEU A 326 -12.13 17.05 0.38
C LEU A 326 -11.61 17.70 1.67
N ASN A 327 -12.55 18.10 2.51
CA ASN A 327 -12.22 18.44 3.89
C ASN A 327 -12.00 17.17 4.72
N MET A 328 -10.77 16.71 4.76
CA MET A 328 -10.40 15.46 5.41
C MET A 328 -10.45 15.49 6.94
N SER A 329 -10.74 16.66 7.57
CA SER A 329 -10.87 16.75 9.03
C SER A 329 -12.02 15.90 9.60
N HIS A 330 -13.01 15.57 8.79
CA HIS A 330 -14.18 14.77 9.17
C HIS A 330 -13.98 13.26 9.09
N PHE A 331 -12.85 12.79 8.57
CA PHE A 331 -12.59 11.37 8.31
C PHE A 331 -11.34 10.93 9.06
N GLY A 332 -11.36 9.74 9.64
CA GLY A 332 -10.23 9.14 10.34
C GLY A 332 -9.49 8.16 9.44
N ILE A 333 -10.22 7.17 8.93
CA ILE A 333 -9.72 6.09 8.06
C ILE A 333 -10.44 6.15 6.71
N GLU A 334 -9.69 6.00 5.61
CA GLU A 334 -10.20 5.60 4.31
C GLU A 334 -10.28 4.08 4.27
N HIS A 335 -11.49 3.54 4.30
CA HIS A 335 -11.75 2.11 4.26
C HIS A 335 -11.71 1.61 2.84
N THR A 336 -10.75 0.74 2.53
CA THR A 336 -10.50 0.27 1.16
C THR A 336 -10.80 -1.20 0.98
N GLY A 337 -10.99 -1.65 -0.27
CA GLY A 337 -11.15 -3.06 -0.63
C GLY A 337 -9.84 -3.76 -1.01
N ILE A 338 -8.68 -3.21 -0.68
CA ILE A 338 -7.39 -3.77 -1.10
C ILE A 338 -7.21 -5.19 -0.56
N GLY A 339 -6.88 -6.13 -1.45
CA GLY A 339 -6.64 -7.54 -1.13
C GLY A 339 -7.85 -8.46 -1.24
N GLY A 340 -9.07 -7.93 -1.45
CA GLY A 340 -10.30 -8.72 -1.40
C GLY A 340 -10.37 -9.85 -2.43
N ASP A 341 -9.91 -9.65 -3.65
CA ASP A 341 -9.91 -10.69 -4.68
C ASP A 341 -8.70 -11.65 -4.61
N THR A 342 -7.78 -11.41 -3.70
CA THR A 342 -6.53 -12.17 -3.58
C THR A 342 -6.41 -12.91 -2.24
N ILE A 343 -6.76 -12.28 -1.13
CA ILE A 343 -6.59 -12.86 0.21
C ILE A 343 -7.56 -14.03 0.48
N PRO A 344 -8.91 -13.87 0.38
CA PRO A 344 -9.84 -14.99 0.57
C PRO A 344 -9.88 -15.92 -0.66
N SER A 345 -9.22 -15.53 -1.74
CA SER A 345 -9.11 -16.29 -2.98
C SER A 345 -7.65 -16.63 -3.25
N SER A 346 -7.38 -17.50 -4.23
CA SER A 346 -6.03 -17.64 -4.75
C SER A 346 -5.89 -16.93 -6.10
N SER A 347 -4.76 -16.27 -6.28
CA SER A 347 -4.35 -15.76 -7.60
C SER A 347 -4.02 -16.86 -8.61
N TYR A 348 -3.98 -18.09 -8.14
CA TYR A 348 -3.62 -19.28 -8.91
C TYR A 348 -4.84 -20.18 -9.15
N THR A 349 -4.80 -20.96 -10.20
CA THR A 349 -5.83 -21.96 -10.54
C THR A 349 -5.33 -23.38 -10.38
N ASP A 350 -4.03 -23.55 -10.22
CA ASP A 350 -3.32 -24.82 -10.04
C ASP A 350 -2.58 -24.81 -8.70
N GLU A 351 -2.81 -25.81 -7.87
CA GLU A 351 -2.23 -25.94 -6.55
C GLU A 351 -0.70 -26.10 -6.60
N SER A 352 -0.20 -26.87 -7.59
CA SER A 352 1.23 -27.08 -7.77
C SER A 352 1.96 -25.78 -8.13
N GLU A 353 1.29 -24.84 -8.80
CA GLU A 353 1.84 -23.52 -9.05
C GLU A 353 1.78 -22.65 -7.79
N ALA A 354 0.65 -22.65 -7.05
CA ALA A 354 0.48 -21.87 -5.84
C ALA A 354 1.46 -22.26 -4.74
N TYR A 355 1.62 -23.56 -4.51
CA TYR A 355 2.48 -24.11 -3.45
C TYR A 355 3.88 -24.50 -3.95
N GLY A 356 4.17 -24.20 -5.21
CA GLY A 356 5.51 -24.36 -5.79
C GLY A 356 6.53 -23.37 -5.22
N LYS A 357 7.80 -23.57 -5.60
CA LYS A 357 8.89 -22.65 -5.24
C LYS A 357 8.61 -21.24 -5.77
N PRO A 358 8.86 -20.19 -4.98
CA PRO A 358 8.74 -18.81 -5.42
C PRO A 358 9.56 -18.53 -6.68
N LYS A 359 8.98 -17.77 -7.59
CA LYS A 359 9.62 -17.28 -8.81
C LYS A 359 8.98 -15.98 -9.27
N PHE A 360 9.75 -15.10 -9.87
CA PHE A 360 9.20 -14.01 -10.66
C PHE A 360 8.64 -14.54 -11.98
N GLY A 361 7.58 -13.97 -12.46
CA GLY A 361 6.94 -14.43 -13.71
C GLY A 361 5.70 -13.61 -14.05
N LYS A 362 4.74 -14.19 -14.68
CA LYS A 362 3.54 -13.71 -15.41
C LYS A 362 2.73 -12.51 -14.87
N LYS A 363 3.17 -11.82 -13.82
CA LYS A 363 2.43 -10.70 -13.20
C LYS A 363 3.31 -9.46 -13.03
N MET A 364 4.29 -9.28 -13.88
CA MET A 364 5.08 -8.05 -13.97
C MET A 364 4.29 -7.00 -14.76
N TYR A 365 4.54 -5.73 -14.48
CA TYR A 365 3.94 -4.61 -15.22
C TYR A 365 4.54 -4.49 -16.61
N SER A 366 5.85 -4.77 -16.76
CA SER A 366 6.53 -4.79 -18.02
C SER A 366 7.51 -5.96 -18.13
N GLU A 367 7.56 -6.56 -19.32
CA GLU A 367 8.51 -7.60 -19.70
C GLU A 367 9.54 -7.08 -20.73
N MET A 368 9.58 -5.76 -20.98
CA MET A 368 10.48 -5.16 -21.97
C MET A 368 11.95 -5.29 -21.60
N LEU A 369 12.25 -5.26 -20.31
CA LEU A 369 13.59 -5.38 -19.79
C LEU A 369 13.81 -6.77 -19.18
N LYS A 370 15.02 -7.32 -19.37
CA LYS A 370 15.41 -8.53 -18.65
C LYS A 370 15.48 -8.22 -17.16
N PHE A 371 14.66 -8.89 -16.39
CA PHE A 371 14.63 -8.76 -14.95
C PHE A 371 15.71 -9.64 -14.32
N ASP A 372 16.80 -9.01 -13.90
CA ASP A 372 17.87 -9.64 -13.15
C ASP A 372 17.73 -9.24 -11.68
N TYR A 373 17.35 -10.19 -10.84
CA TYR A 373 17.08 -9.99 -9.41
C TYR A 373 17.97 -10.89 -8.55
N ASN A 374 18.18 -10.47 -7.30
CA ASN A 374 18.88 -11.32 -6.35
C ASN A 374 18.01 -12.54 -5.98
N PRO A 375 18.40 -13.78 -6.32
CA PRO A 375 17.61 -14.97 -6.03
C PRO A 375 17.29 -15.13 -4.53
N ALA A 376 18.12 -14.62 -3.63
CA ALA A 376 17.91 -14.71 -2.18
C ALA A 376 16.60 -14.05 -1.71
N ILE A 377 16.04 -13.11 -2.49
CA ILE A 377 14.72 -12.53 -2.21
C ILE A 377 13.63 -13.62 -2.13
N LEU A 378 13.77 -14.69 -2.88
CA LEU A 378 12.80 -15.78 -2.94
C LEU A 378 12.88 -16.74 -1.75
N ASP A 379 14.03 -16.82 -1.09
CA ASP A 379 14.29 -17.79 -0.02
C ASP A 379 13.49 -17.50 1.27
N GLY A 380 13.01 -16.28 1.42
CA GLY A 380 12.20 -15.86 2.57
C GLY A 380 10.75 -16.34 2.57
N TYR A 381 10.29 -17.03 1.50
CA TYR A 381 8.87 -17.37 1.33
C TYR A 381 8.63 -18.87 1.20
N LYS A 382 7.66 -19.39 1.96
CA LYS A 382 7.26 -20.81 1.98
C LYS A 382 6.87 -21.32 0.58
N ASN A 383 6.16 -20.52 -0.19
CA ASN A 383 5.65 -20.88 -1.51
C ASN A 383 5.33 -19.65 -2.38
N GLN A 384 4.97 -19.91 -3.63
CA GLN A 384 4.66 -18.88 -4.62
C GLN A 384 3.46 -18.01 -4.23
N GLU A 385 2.47 -18.55 -3.55
CA GLU A 385 1.28 -17.78 -3.15
C GLU A 385 1.62 -16.77 -2.07
N ILE A 386 2.34 -17.17 -1.01
CA ILE A 386 2.81 -16.26 0.05
C ILE A 386 3.72 -15.18 -0.53
N PHE A 387 4.64 -15.56 -1.43
CA PHE A 387 5.48 -14.60 -2.15
C PHE A 387 4.63 -13.56 -2.90
N THR A 388 3.59 -14.00 -3.61
CA THR A 388 2.70 -13.09 -4.36
C THR A 388 1.88 -12.19 -3.45
N VAL A 389 1.31 -12.72 -2.37
CA VAL A 389 0.56 -11.92 -1.39
C VAL A 389 1.47 -10.86 -0.77
N PHE A 390 2.66 -11.24 -0.33
CA PHE A 390 3.57 -10.30 0.32
C PHE A 390 4.08 -9.24 -0.65
N THR A 391 4.62 -9.64 -1.80
CA THR A 391 5.27 -8.69 -2.71
C THR A 391 4.28 -7.84 -3.49
N ARG A 392 3.16 -8.43 -3.94
CA ARG A 392 2.22 -7.73 -4.80
C ARG A 392 1.13 -6.97 -4.02
N ILE A 393 0.63 -7.54 -2.93
CA ILE A 393 -0.42 -6.89 -2.13
C ILE A 393 0.21 -6.04 -1.04
N ILE A 394 0.98 -6.67 -0.12
CA ILE A 394 1.50 -6.01 1.08
C ILE A 394 2.61 -4.99 0.78
N LEU A 395 3.51 -5.22 -0.15
CA LEU A 395 4.52 -4.23 -0.55
C LEU A 395 4.05 -3.36 -1.71
N GLY A 396 3.37 -3.95 -2.69
CA GLY A 396 2.99 -3.29 -3.94
C GLY A 396 1.74 -2.43 -3.79
N THR A 397 0.56 -3.04 -3.64
CA THR A 397 -0.72 -2.32 -3.68
C THR A 397 -0.89 -1.38 -2.49
N THR A 398 -0.46 -1.79 -1.28
CA THR A 398 -0.52 -0.92 -0.10
C THR A 398 0.41 0.29 -0.17
N SER A 399 1.37 0.33 -1.12
CA SER A 399 2.15 1.55 -1.37
C SER A 399 1.25 2.77 -1.68
N SER A 400 0.03 2.53 -2.16
CA SER A 400 -0.99 3.57 -2.33
C SER A 400 -1.42 4.22 -1.01
N TYR A 401 -1.30 3.54 0.14
CA TYR A 401 -1.60 4.13 1.44
C TYR A 401 -0.65 5.27 1.80
N ILE A 402 0.59 5.22 1.35
CA ILE A 402 1.57 6.28 1.59
C ILE A 402 1.09 7.62 1.02
N ILE A 403 0.43 7.62 -0.14
CA ILE A 403 -0.20 8.83 -0.69
C ILE A 403 -1.39 9.26 0.16
N ARG A 404 -2.27 8.32 0.53
CA ARG A 404 -3.47 8.59 1.32
C ARG A 404 -3.13 9.18 2.69
N GLN A 405 -2.05 8.74 3.30
CA GLN A 405 -1.54 9.21 4.60
C GLN A 405 -1.04 10.66 4.59
N ASN A 406 -1.04 11.34 3.44
CA ASN A 406 -0.94 12.80 3.40
C ASN A 406 -2.27 13.51 3.71
N TYR A 407 -3.38 12.79 3.85
CA TYR A 407 -4.73 13.32 4.03
C TYR A 407 -5.50 12.65 5.18
N VAL A 408 -5.44 11.33 5.24
CA VAL A 408 -6.25 10.47 6.12
C VAL A 408 -5.47 9.17 6.36
N GLU A 409 -5.75 8.45 7.42
CA GLU A 409 -5.24 7.08 7.54
C GLU A 409 -5.96 6.16 6.54
N ALA A 410 -5.36 5.02 6.19
CA ALA A 410 -5.97 4.09 5.24
C ALA A 410 -5.84 2.65 5.75
N SER A 411 -6.87 1.85 5.54
CA SER A 411 -6.90 0.45 5.93
C SER A 411 -7.76 -0.39 4.99
N SER A 412 -7.65 -1.70 5.12
CA SER A 412 -8.53 -2.66 4.45
C SER A 412 -8.86 -3.82 5.39
N PRO A 413 -10.14 -4.14 5.60
CA PRO A 413 -10.55 -5.30 6.40
C PRO A 413 -10.00 -6.62 5.86
N PHE A 414 -9.68 -6.70 4.57
CA PHE A 414 -9.05 -7.87 3.95
C PHE A 414 -7.59 -8.06 4.38
N LEU A 415 -6.94 -7.01 4.89
CA LEU A 415 -5.58 -7.03 5.41
C LEU A 415 -5.53 -7.09 6.94
N ASP A 416 -6.69 -7.14 7.61
CA ASP A 416 -6.73 -7.48 9.03
C ASP A 416 -6.05 -8.83 9.25
N VAL A 417 -5.14 -8.90 10.22
CA VAL A 417 -4.27 -10.08 10.43
C VAL A 417 -5.08 -11.34 10.69
N ASP A 418 -6.19 -11.24 11.44
CA ASP A 418 -7.02 -12.39 11.76
C ASP A 418 -7.77 -12.89 10.53
N PHE A 419 -8.31 -11.97 9.70
CA PHE A 419 -8.94 -12.31 8.43
C PHE A 419 -7.92 -12.93 7.44
N LEU A 420 -6.74 -12.35 7.35
CA LEU A 420 -5.65 -12.83 6.48
C LEU A 420 -5.21 -14.25 6.89
N ASN A 421 -4.99 -14.49 8.18
CA ASN A 421 -4.59 -15.79 8.70
C ASN A 421 -5.68 -16.87 8.42
N ILE A 422 -6.95 -16.56 8.67
CA ILE A 422 -8.06 -17.47 8.36
C ILE A 422 -8.13 -17.72 6.87
N SER A 423 -8.09 -16.69 6.04
CA SER A 423 -8.18 -16.82 4.59
C SER A 423 -7.08 -17.70 3.99
N LEU A 424 -5.83 -17.49 4.41
CA LEU A 424 -4.69 -18.28 3.93
C LEU A 424 -4.64 -19.69 4.50
N SER A 425 -5.33 -19.97 5.62
CA SER A 425 -5.44 -21.31 6.20
C SER A 425 -6.50 -22.18 5.52
N LEU A 426 -7.35 -21.63 4.66
CA LEU A 426 -8.38 -22.40 3.96
C LEU A 426 -7.77 -23.34 2.90
N PRO A 427 -8.34 -24.52 2.66
CA PRO A 427 -7.92 -25.40 1.59
C PRO A 427 -7.87 -24.69 0.23
N PHE A 428 -6.84 -24.98 -0.56
CA PHE A 428 -6.65 -24.35 -1.88
C PHE A 428 -7.88 -24.52 -2.80
N GLU A 429 -8.50 -25.71 -2.77
CA GLU A 429 -9.69 -26.01 -3.57
C GLU A 429 -10.86 -25.04 -3.32
N TYR A 430 -11.00 -24.54 -2.09
CA TYR A 430 -12.01 -23.53 -1.78
C TYR A 430 -11.64 -22.15 -2.34
N ARG A 431 -10.35 -21.79 -2.30
CA ARG A 431 -9.86 -20.45 -2.66
C ARG A 431 -9.69 -20.24 -4.17
N LYS A 432 -9.35 -21.30 -4.94
CA LYS A 432 -9.12 -21.18 -6.38
C LYS A 432 -10.31 -20.59 -7.13
N LYS A 433 -10.04 -19.75 -8.15
CA LYS A 433 -11.06 -19.14 -9.04
C LYS A 433 -12.14 -18.34 -8.29
N HIS A 434 -11.84 -17.77 -7.14
CA HIS A 434 -12.76 -17.05 -6.27
C HIS A 434 -13.95 -17.90 -5.76
N ASN A 435 -13.81 -19.21 -5.65
CA ASN A 435 -14.93 -20.10 -5.33
C ASN A 435 -15.53 -19.77 -3.97
N ILE A 436 -14.76 -19.88 -2.88
CA ILE A 436 -15.26 -19.61 -1.52
C ILE A 436 -15.69 -18.14 -1.36
N TYR A 437 -14.96 -17.20 -1.98
CA TYR A 437 -15.29 -15.78 -1.93
C TYR A 437 -16.69 -15.49 -2.48
N LEU A 438 -16.99 -16.01 -3.67
CA LEU A 438 -18.31 -15.85 -4.27
C LEU A 438 -19.40 -16.62 -3.52
N LYS A 439 -19.09 -17.80 -2.97
CA LYS A 439 -20.05 -18.57 -2.16
C LYS A 439 -20.37 -17.85 -0.86
N TRP A 440 -19.36 -17.35 -0.15
CA TRP A 440 -19.54 -16.52 1.04
C TRP A 440 -20.47 -15.35 0.76
N ILE A 441 -20.18 -14.56 -0.29
CA ILE A 441 -20.99 -13.39 -0.63
C ILE A 441 -22.43 -13.79 -1.00
N ASN A 442 -22.62 -14.81 -1.87
CA ASN A 442 -23.94 -15.25 -2.28
C ASN A 442 -24.75 -15.87 -1.14
N THR A 443 -24.10 -16.45 -0.13
CA THR A 443 -24.74 -17.06 1.04
C THR A 443 -25.11 -16.03 2.10
N LYS A 444 -24.17 -15.15 2.45
CA LYS A 444 -24.34 -14.21 3.57
C LYS A 444 -24.94 -12.87 3.13
N TYR A 445 -24.65 -12.42 1.91
CA TYR A 445 -25.01 -11.09 1.39
C TYR A 445 -25.60 -11.18 -0.03
N PRO A 446 -26.67 -11.96 -0.25
CA PRO A 446 -27.21 -12.22 -1.59
C PRO A 446 -27.65 -10.94 -2.32
N GLU A 447 -28.13 -9.92 -1.60
CA GLU A 447 -28.52 -8.63 -2.18
C GLU A 447 -27.34 -7.87 -2.78
N ALA A 448 -26.14 -7.97 -2.21
CA ALA A 448 -24.92 -7.37 -2.77
C ALA A 448 -24.59 -7.91 -4.17
N THR A 449 -25.09 -9.11 -4.51
CA THR A 449 -24.90 -9.75 -5.82
C THR A 449 -25.97 -9.36 -6.86
N GLU A 450 -26.96 -8.55 -6.48
CA GLU A 450 -27.97 -8.04 -7.43
C GLU A 450 -27.41 -6.93 -8.35
N PHE A 451 -26.27 -6.38 -8.02
CA PHE A 451 -25.54 -5.43 -8.85
C PHE A 451 -24.50 -6.13 -9.72
N GLY A 452 -24.23 -5.58 -10.89
CA GLY A 452 -23.19 -6.10 -11.77
C GLY A 452 -21.81 -6.12 -11.12
N TRP A 453 -20.91 -6.93 -11.64
CA TRP A 453 -19.50 -6.93 -11.27
C TRP A 453 -18.64 -6.44 -12.46
N GLU A 454 -17.79 -5.45 -12.24
CA GLU A 454 -16.92 -4.89 -13.28
C GLU A 454 -16.09 -6.01 -13.95
N LYS A 455 -15.43 -6.86 -13.14
CA LYS A 455 -14.61 -8.01 -13.62
C LYS A 455 -15.40 -8.98 -14.50
N TRP A 456 -16.72 -9.03 -14.38
CA TRP A 456 -17.62 -9.82 -15.22
C TRP A 456 -18.28 -8.99 -16.34
N GLY A 457 -17.77 -7.75 -16.61
CA GLY A 457 -18.32 -6.86 -17.61
C GLY A 457 -19.74 -6.37 -17.29
N GLY A 458 -20.03 -6.16 -16.01
CA GLY A 458 -21.34 -5.71 -15.52
C GLY A 458 -22.36 -6.84 -15.29
N VAL A 459 -22.00 -8.09 -15.51
CA VAL A 459 -22.88 -9.24 -15.20
C VAL A 459 -22.93 -9.46 -13.68
N LYS A 460 -24.09 -9.79 -13.15
CA LYS A 460 -24.27 -10.10 -11.72
C LYS A 460 -23.44 -11.33 -11.31
N PRO A 461 -22.72 -11.31 -10.18
CA PRO A 461 -21.85 -12.39 -9.73
C PRO A 461 -22.62 -13.55 -9.08
N LYS A 462 -23.57 -14.11 -9.81
CA LYS A 462 -24.40 -15.25 -9.39
C LYS A 462 -24.04 -16.51 -10.16
N PRO A 463 -24.10 -17.70 -9.53
CA PRO A 463 -23.86 -18.98 -10.21
C PRO A 463 -24.72 -19.16 -11.48
N SER A 464 -25.97 -18.75 -11.44
CA SER A 464 -26.90 -18.80 -12.57
C SER A 464 -26.50 -17.94 -13.76
N HIS A 465 -25.61 -16.95 -13.59
CA HIS A 465 -25.18 -16.01 -14.63
C HIS A 465 -23.80 -16.33 -15.23
N ILE A 466 -23.17 -17.44 -14.88
CA ILE A 466 -21.84 -17.82 -15.40
C ILE A 466 -21.83 -17.91 -16.92
N TRP A 467 -22.89 -18.37 -17.55
CA TRP A 467 -23.01 -18.43 -18.99
C TRP A 467 -23.07 -17.04 -19.64
N LEU A 468 -23.76 -16.08 -19.03
CA LEU A 468 -23.78 -14.67 -19.47
C LEU A 468 -22.38 -14.05 -19.40
N ARG A 469 -21.66 -14.28 -18.28
CA ARG A 469 -20.25 -13.88 -18.15
C ARG A 469 -19.43 -14.38 -19.33
N ARG A 470 -19.56 -15.67 -19.70
CA ARG A 470 -18.82 -16.26 -20.83
C ARG A 470 -19.12 -15.53 -22.14
N LEU A 471 -20.38 -15.21 -22.41
CA LEU A 471 -20.79 -14.46 -23.60
C LEU A 471 -20.21 -13.03 -23.60
N VAL A 472 -20.27 -12.33 -22.48
CA VAL A 472 -19.70 -10.98 -22.37
C VAL A 472 -18.19 -11.00 -22.55
N THR A 473 -17.50 -11.99 -21.96
CA THR A 473 -16.05 -12.18 -22.13
C THR A 473 -15.69 -12.41 -23.60
N LEU A 474 -16.45 -13.25 -24.30
CA LEU A 474 -16.22 -13.51 -25.75
C LEU A 474 -16.43 -12.25 -26.60
N LYS A 475 -17.47 -11.46 -26.31
CA LYS A 475 -17.70 -10.17 -26.98
C LYS A 475 -16.57 -9.18 -26.72
N ARG A 476 -16.08 -9.08 -25.48
CA ARG A 476 -14.94 -8.22 -25.13
C ARG A 476 -13.65 -8.63 -25.84
N LEU A 477 -13.36 -9.93 -25.88
CA LEU A 477 -12.19 -10.45 -26.61
C LEU A 477 -12.29 -10.18 -28.13
N ALA A 478 -13.49 -10.33 -28.73
CA ALA A 478 -13.70 -10.03 -30.12
C ALA A 478 -13.51 -8.52 -30.40
N LYS A 479 -14.06 -7.64 -29.54
CA LYS A 479 -13.84 -6.18 -29.61
C LYS A 479 -12.36 -5.83 -29.51
N MET A 480 -11.65 -6.35 -28.49
CA MET A 480 -10.20 -6.10 -28.31
C MET A 480 -9.39 -6.50 -29.55
N LYS A 481 -9.69 -7.67 -30.17
CA LYS A 481 -9.02 -8.08 -31.41
C LYS A 481 -9.33 -7.12 -32.56
N THR A 482 -10.58 -6.67 -32.68
CA THR A 482 -10.98 -5.73 -33.75
C THR A 482 -10.31 -4.37 -33.55
N ASP A 483 -10.31 -3.86 -32.32
CA ASP A 483 -9.67 -2.58 -31.98
C ASP A 483 -8.15 -2.65 -32.22
N HIS A 484 -7.50 -3.74 -31.83
CA HIS A 484 -6.08 -3.97 -32.13
C HIS A 484 -5.78 -3.96 -33.63
N ILE A 485 -6.60 -4.66 -34.46
CA ILE A 485 -6.44 -4.66 -35.92
C ILE A 485 -6.63 -3.25 -36.51
N LEU A 486 -7.51 -2.45 -35.91
CA LEU A 486 -7.79 -1.06 -36.35
C LEU A 486 -6.81 -0.04 -35.74
N GLY A 487 -5.81 -0.48 -34.97
CA GLY A 487 -4.85 0.41 -34.29
C GLY A 487 -5.51 1.32 -33.25
N LYS A 488 -6.62 0.89 -32.64
CA LYS A 488 -7.34 1.64 -31.61
C LYS A 488 -6.95 1.16 -30.23
N GLU A 489 -6.66 2.09 -29.34
CA GLU A 489 -6.45 1.80 -27.93
C GLU A 489 -7.76 1.46 -27.20
N ASP A 490 -7.70 0.54 -26.25
CA ASP A 490 -8.87 0.12 -25.46
C ASP A 490 -9.26 1.24 -24.49
N ALA A 491 -10.42 1.84 -24.73
CA ALA A 491 -11.01 2.85 -23.86
C ALA A 491 -11.90 2.23 -22.76
N ASP A 492 -12.08 0.91 -22.73
CA ASP A 492 -13.03 0.20 -21.87
C ASP A 492 -12.34 -0.29 -20.58
N ASN A 493 -11.80 0.67 -19.83
CA ASN A 493 -11.05 0.46 -18.60
C ASN A 493 -11.36 1.60 -17.61
N MET A 494 -11.18 1.34 -16.31
CA MET A 494 -11.26 2.34 -15.25
C MET A 494 -10.32 3.52 -15.49
N ASN A 495 -9.07 3.23 -15.84
CA ASN A 495 -7.99 4.19 -16.13
C ASN A 495 -7.34 3.85 -17.48
N PRO A 496 -7.96 4.18 -18.61
CA PRO A 496 -7.44 3.83 -19.93
C PRO A 496 -6.29 4.77 -20.35
N ILE A 497 -5.15 4.66 -19.66
CA ILE A 497 -3.98 5.55 -19.82
C ILE A 497 -3.47 5.54 -21.25
N GLU A 498 -3.43 4.36 -21.91
CA GLU A 498 -2.98 4.20 -23.29
C GLU A 498 -3.88 5.01 -24.24
N TYR A 499 -5.19 4.87 -24.05
CA TYR A 499 -6.18 5.61 -24.83
C TYR A 499 -6.04 7.12 -24.62
N TRP A 500 -5.97 7.59 -23.38
CA TRP A 500 -5.82 9.01 -23.08
C TRP A 500 -4.51 9.57 -23.62
N TYR A 501 -3.41 8.86 -23.46
CA TYR A 501 -2.11 9.25 -23.99
C TYR A 501 -2.14 9.36 -25.52
N ALA A 502 -2.78 8.42 -26.22
CA ALA A 502 -2.89 8.44 -27.68
C ALA A 502 -3.72 9.64 -28.20
N GLN A 503 -4.71 10.11 -27.43
CA GLN A 503 -5.59 11.21 -27.82
C GLN A 503 -5.08 12.61 -27.43
N ASP A 504 -4.20 12.71 -26.43
CA ASP A 504 -3.74 14.01 -25.89
C ASP A 504 -2.29 14.31 -26.27
N ILE A 505 -2.14 15.14 -27.30
CA ILE A 505 -0.82 15.59 -27.77
C ILE A 505 -0.07 16.41 -26.70
N SER A 506 -0.79 17.10 -25.81
CA SER A 506 -0.18 17.88 -24.73
C SER A 506 0.46 16.96 -23.70
N LEU A 507 -0.20 15.85 -23.37
CA LEU A 507 0.32 14.81 -22.48
C LEU A 507 1.56 14.13 -23.10
N GLN A 508 1.51 13.82 -24.41
CA GLN A 508 2.69 13.29 -25.12
C GLN A 508 3.87 14.26 -25.07
N ASN A 509 3.62 15.54 -25.32
CA ASN A 509 4.65 16.58 -25.26
C ASN A 509 5.22 16.73 -23.84
N TYR A 510 4.38 16.65 -22.81
CA TYR A 510 4.81 16.67 -21.42
C TYR A 510 5.74 15.49 -21.12
N TYR A 511 5.34 14.25 -21.45
CA TYR A 511 6.15 13.05 -21.25
C TYR A 511 7.51 13.16 -21.95
N ASN A 512 7.50 13.54 -23.22
CA ASN A 512 8.71 13.70 -24.04
C ASN A 512 9.63 14.80 -23.50
N GLY A 513 9.07 15.95 -23.11
CA GLY A 513 9.80 17.07 -22.54
C GLY A 513 10.44 16.74 -21.21
N TYR A 514 9.69 16.10 -20.31
CA TYR A 514 10.19 15.64 -19.01
C TYR A 514 11.33 14.63 -19.19
N PHE A 515 11.10 13.59 -20.01
CA PHE A 515 12.09 12.56 -20.30
C PHE A 515 13.40 13.17 -20.82
N LYS A 516 13.33 13.98 -21.87
CA LYS A 516 14.51 14.59 -22.50
C LYS A 516 15.33 15.42 -21.48
N LYS A 517 14.65 16.23 -20.67
CA LYS A 517 15.30 17.07 -19.68
C LYS A 517 15.94 16.22 -18.57
N ALA A 518 15.17 15.32 -17.97
CA ALA A 518 15.63 14.53 -16.83
C ALA A 518 16.73 13.53 -17.22
N MET A 519 16.66 12.90 -18.40
CA MET A 519 17.72 12.01 -18.90
C MET A 519 19.05 12.73 -19.14
N ALA A 520 19.03 13.98 -19.60
CA ALA A 520 20.23 14.77 -19.79
C ALA A 520 20.94 15.10 -18.46
N GLU A 521 20.20 15.17 -17.37
CA GLU A 521 20.70 15.48 -16.02
C GLU A 521 20.99 14.22 -15.20
N SER A 522 20.50 13.05 -15.63
CA SER A 522 20.57 11.78 -14.90
C SER A 522 22.02 11.30 -14.72
N LYS A 523 22.30 10.73 -13.54
CA LYS A 523 23.61 10.16 -13.13
C LYS A 523 23.59 8.64 -13.01
N ILE A 524 22.49 7.99 -13.41
CA ILE A 524 22.44 6.53 -13.48
C ILE A 524 23.47 6.00 -14.49
N THR A 525 23.80 4.71 -14.39
CA THR A 525 24.77 4.08 -15.29
C THR A 525 24.34 4.13 -16.75
N GLU A 526 25.29 4.17 -17.64
CA GLU A 526 25.04 4.22 -19.10
C GLU A 526 24.24 3.00 -19.61
N GLN A 527 24.39 1.84 -18.96
CA GLN A 527 23.60 0.67 -19.33
C GLN A 527 22.12 0.89 -18.98
N LEU A 528 21.84 1.36 -17.78
CA LEU A 528 20.47 1.60 -17.32
C LEU A 528 19.81 2.75 -18.10
N LYS A 529 20.59 3.79 -18.49
CA LYS A 529 20.09 4.83 -19.39
C LYS A 529 19.63 4.26 -20.72
N LYS A 530 20.42 3.37 -21.35
CA LYS A 530 20.05 2.72 -22.60
C LYS A 530 18.76 1.88 -22.45
N ASP A 531 18.65 1.15 -21.36
CA ASP A 531 17.46 0.36 -21.05
C ASP A 531 16.23 1.27 -20.90
N MET A 532 16.35 2.39 -20.19
CA MET A 532 15.28 3.37 -20.02
C MET A 532 14.93 4.09 -21.32
N GLU A 533 15.92 4.45 -22.15
CA GLU A 533 15.70 5.02 -23.48
C GLU A 533 14.94 4.04 -24.37
N TYR A 534 15.37 2.79 -24.40
CA TYR A 534 14.68 1.73 -25.16
C TYR A 534 13.23 1.57 -24.72
N MET A 535 12.99 1.51 -23.39
CA MET A 535 11.65 1.36 -22.83
C MET A 535 10.79 2.59 -23.09
N PHE A 536 11.33 3.79 -22.97
CA PHE A 536 10.59 5.02 -23.24
C PHE A 536 10.20 5.17 -24.71
N GLN A 537 11.10 4.81 -25.63
CA GLN A 537 10.85 4.92 -27.08
C GLN A 537 9.86 3.89 -27.60
N ASN A 538 9.98 2.63 -27.14
CA ASN A 538 9.26 1.48 -27.70
C ASN A 538 8.09 1.01 -26.83
N GLY A 539 8.01 1.45 -25.58
CA GLY A 539 6.97 1.05 -24.62
C GLY A 539 5.67 1.82 -24.80
N ASN A 540 4.61 1.28 -24.19
CA ASN A 540 3.30 1.91 -24.08
C ASN A 540 3.32 3.10 -23.09
N ALA A 541 2.21 3.79 -22.88
CA ALA A 541 2.15 4.97 -22.01
C ALA A 541 2.43 4.61 -20.53
N THR A 542 2.01 3.43 -20.07
CA THR A 542 2.30 2.94 -18.72
C THR A 542 3.81 2.74 -18.55
N GLU A 543 4.48 2.10 -19.51
CA GLU A 543 5.92 1.86 -19.50
C GLU A 543 6.72 3.17 -19.58
N LYS A 544 6.25 4.14 -20.38
CA LYS A 544 6.80 5.50 -20.37
C LYS A 544 6.68 6.14 -18.97
N GLY A 545 5.53 5.99 -18.32
CA GLY A 545 5.29 6.43 -16.96
C GLY A 545 6.23 5.78 -15.92
N MET A 546 6.58 4.51 -16.11
CA MET A 546 7.57 3.81 -15.27
C MET A 546 8.94 4.49 -15.36
N VAL A 547 9.40 4.80 -16.56
CA VAL A 547 10.66 5.52 -16.79
C VAL A 547 10.62 6.91 -16.16
N LEU A 548 9.52 7.65 -16.35
CA LEU A 548 9.36 8.98 -15.75
C LEU A 548 9.35 8.92 -14.22
N THR A 549 8.77 7.87 -13.62
CA THR A 549 8.81 7.68 -12.15
C THR A 549 10.24 7.58 -11.64
N VAL A 550 11.09 6.80 -12.32
CA VAL A 550 12.52 6.65 -11.95
C VAL A 550 13.25 7.98 -12.05
N LEU A 551 13.05 8.70 -13.15
CA LEU A 551 13.73 9.99 -13.36
C LEU A 551 13.27 11.05 -12.34
N ALA A 552 11.99 11.07 -11.99
CA ALA A 552 11.48 11.96 -10.96
C ALA A 552 12.04 11.60 -9.57
N ALA A 553 12.14 10.30 -9.27
CA ALA A 553 12.71 9.83 -8.01
C ALA A 553 14.23 10.12 -7.92
N GLU A 554 14.99 9.96 -9.00
CA GLU A 554 16.39 10.33 -9.04
C GLU A 554 16.57 11.83 -8.76
N LYS A 555 15.79 12.66 -9.44
CA LYS A 555 15.78 14.12 -9.23
C LYS A 555 15.46 14.48 -7.77
N GLN A 556 14.47 13.85 -7.19
CA GLN A 556 14.00 14.14 -5.82
C GLN A 556 15.04 13.73 -4.77
N TYR A 557 15.63 12.54 -4.89
CA TYR A 557 16.39 11.90 -3.82
C TYR A 557 17.91 11.90 -4.03
N CYS A 558 18.39 11.99 -5.26
CA CYS A 558 19.80 11.79 -5.58
C CYS A 558 20.51 13.03 -6.16
N GLU A 559 19.81 14.14 -6.33
CA GLU A 559 20.46 15.40 -6.71
C GLU A 559 21.35 15.92 -5.58
N VAL A 560 22.66 15.77 -5.76
CA VAL A 560 23.62 16.61 -5.06
C VAL A 560 23.60 17.97 -5.75
N SER A 561 23.14 19.00 -5.07
CA SER A 561 23.20 20.37 -5.57
C SER A 561 24.59 20.66 -6.17
N LYS A 562 24.61 21.17 -7.41
CA LYS A 562 25.76 21.96 -7.84
C LYS A 562 25.90 23.11 -6.82
N LEU A 563 26.85 23.01 -5.94
CA LEU A 563 27.37 24.15 -5.19
C LEU A 563 28.12 25.07 -6.14
#